data_5d3ff4fd0ef6ab5b9c1f12bc31433592
#
_entry.id   5d3ff4fd0ef6ab5b9c1f12bc31433592
#
_cell.length_a   1.000
_cell.length_b   1.000
_cell.length_c   1.000
_cell.angle_alpha   90.00
_cell.angle_beta   90.00
_cell.angle_gamma   90.00
#
_symmetry.space_group_name_H-M   'P 1'
#
loop_
_entity.id
_entity.type
_entity.pdbx_description
1 polymer ?
#
loop_
_entity_poly.entity_id
_entity_poly.type
_entity_poly.pdbx_seq_one_letter_code
_entity_poly.pdbx_strand_id
1 'polypeptide(L)'
;MERVNRDFKGVWIPKEIWLSDQLSLMEKVLFVEIHSLDNERGCFASNRHFADFFGISERQIRTYIASLKENGFITVTIKNRNERVMRAAGKYARVRDEDLRRLQHDRQELIHKMSGHVPGR
;
A
#
# COMPACT_ATOMS: atom_id res chain seq x y z
N MET A 1 -11.17 -24.14 -12.32
CA MET A 1 -11.73 -23.03 -11.55
C MET A 1 -11.09 -21.73 -12.01
N GLU A 2 -11.91 -20.80 -12.39
CA GLU A 2 -11.41 -19.52 -12.81
C GLU A 2 -11.02 -18.68 -11.61
N ARG A 3 -9.85 -18.08 -11.69
CA ARG A 3 -9.40 -17.12 -10.70
C ARG A 3 -9.89 -15.74 -11.09
N VAL A 4 -9.85 -14.82 -10.12
CA VAL A 4 -10.18 -13.44 -10.39
C VAL A 4 -9.32 -12.95 -11.55
N ASN A 5 -9.98 -12.42 -12.55
CA ASN A 5 -9.33 -11.95 -13.77
C ASN A 5 -9.49 -10.43 -13.86
N ARG A 6 -8.41 -9.71 -13.63
CA ARG A 6 -8.33 -8.28 -13.83
C ARG A 6 -7.20 -7.99 -14.81
N ASP A 7 -7.32 -8.25 -16.02
CA ASP A 7 -6.28 -7.95 -17.01
C ASP A 7 -4.84 -8.14 -16.48
N PHE A 8 -4.64 -9.26 -15.80
CA PHE A 8 -3.40 -9.56 -15.12
C PHE A 8 -2.33 -10.00 -16.10
N LYS A 9 -1.20 -9.31 -16.11
CA LYS A 9 -0.11 -9.57 -17.06
C LYS A 9 1.14 -10.14 -16.40
N GLY A 10 1.12 -10.37 -15.11
CA GLY A 10 2.24 -10.92 -14.40
C GLY A 10 2.53 -10.18 -13.11
N VAL A 11 3.55 -10.63 -12.41
CA VAL A 11 3.98 -10.05 -11.15
C VAL A 11 5.40 -9.51 -11.31
N TRP A 12 5.59 -8.25 -10.95
CA TRP A 12 6.90 -7.65 -10.88
C TRP A 12 7.20 -7.34 -9.41
N ILE A 13 8.29 -7.89 -8.90
CA ILE A 13 8.66 -7.72 -7.50
C ILE A 13 9.88 -6.81 -7.41
N PRO A 14 9.79 -5.66 -6.74
CA PRO A 14 10.94 -4.79 -6.55
C PRO A 14 12.09 -5.53 -5.88
N LYS A 15 13.31 -5.18 -6.27
CA LYS A 15 14.51 -5.81 -5.73
C LYS A 15 14.53 -5.85 -4.20
N GLU A 16 14.16 -4.74 -3.58
CA GLU A 16 14.17 -4.62 -2.12
C GLU A 16 13.21 -5.59 -1.44
N ILE A 17 12.05 -5.80 -2.06
CA ILE A 17 11.07 -6.76 -1.55
C ILE A 17 11.57 -8.19 -1.78
N TRP A 18 12.07 -8.46 -2.98
CA TRP A 18 12.58 -9.77 -3.32
C TRP A 18 13.69 -10.22 -2.37
N LEU A 19 14.58 -9.31 -2.00
CA LEU A 19 15.72 -9.60 -1.15
C LEU A 19 15.43 -9.49 0.36
N SER A 20 14.19 -9.14 0.74
CA SER A 20 13.85 -8.96 2.15
C SER A 20 13.90 -10.28 2.91
N ASP A 21 14.59 -10.26 4.05
CA ASP A 21 14.63 -11.40 4.97
C ASP A 21 13.40 -11.51 5.84
N GLN A 22 12.60 -10.45 5.89
CA GLN A 22 11.44 -10.37 6.78
C GLN A 22 10.19 -11.02 6.20
N LEU A 23 10.21 -11.32 4.91
CA LEU A 23 9.04 -11.81 4.21
C LEU A 23 9.31 -13.17 3.56
N SER A 24 8.35 -14.07 3.69
CA SER A 24 8.32 -15.30 2.90
C SER A 24 7.97 -14.98 1.45
N LEU A 25 8.15 -15.94 0.57
CA LEU A 25 7.82 -15.76 -0.84
C LEU A 25 6.36 -15.35 -1.03
N MET A 26 5.43 -16.03 -0.35
CA MET A 26 4.00 -15.71 -0.49
C MET A 26 3.67 -14.33 0.07
N GLU A 27 4.33 -13.91 1.14
CA GLU A 27 4.15 -12.58 1.67
C GLU A 27 4.64 -11.51 0.70
N LYS A 28 5.75 -11.78 0.02
CA LYS A 28 6.28 -10.87 -1.00
C LYS A 28 5.29 -10.70 -2.15
N VAL A 29 4.76 -11.79 -2.65
CA VAL A 29 3.80 -11.76 -3.76
C VAL A 29 2.51 -11.09 -3.34
N LEU A 30 2.00 -11.41 -2.16
CA LEU A 30 0.80 -10.78 -1.63
C LEU A 30 0.98 -9.28 -1.43
N PHE A 31 2.12 -8.88 -0.88
CA PHE A 31 2.43 -7.45 -0.71
C PHE A 31 2.39 -6.72 -2.06
N VAL A 32 3.02 -7.29 -3.07
CA VAL A 32 3.05 -6.68 -4.40
C VAL A 32 1.64 -6.54 -4.97
N GLU A 33 0.78 -7.54 -4.74
CA GLU A 33 -0.59 -7.46 -5.21
C GLU A 33 -1.39 -6.38 -4.44
N ILE A 34 -1.23 -6.32 -3.12
CA ILE A 34 -1.87 -5.26 -2.32
C ILE A 34 -1.40 -3.89 -2.81
N HIS A 35 -0.10 -3.73 -3.02
CA HIS A 35 0.48 -2.48 -3.51
C HIS A 35 -0.10 -2.10 -4.88
N SER A 36 -0.25 -3.08 -5.76
CA SER A 36 -0.82 -2.87 -7.08
C SER A 36 -2.28 -2.39 -7.02
N LEU A 37 -3.05 -2.89 -6.06
CA LEU A 37 -4.44 -2.52 -5.88
C LEU A 37 -4.64 -1.30 -4.97
N ASP A 38 -3.57 -0.80 -4.38
CA ASP A 38 -3.61 0.37 -3.50
C ASP A 38 -3.69 1.65 -4.32
N ASN A 39 -4.91 2.03 -4.70
CA ASN A 39 -5.19 3.25 -5.45
C ASN A 39 -5.48 4.42 -4.49
N GLU A 40 -6.03 5.52 -4.99
CA GLU A 40 -6.36 6.70 -4.17
C GLU A 40 -7.20 6.34 -2.94
N ARG A 41 -8.08 5.38 -3.06
CA ARG A 41 -8.93 4.94 -1.95
C ARG A 41 -8.29 3.86 -1.09
N GLY A 42 -7.20 3.28 -1.54
CA GLY A 42 -6.56 2.14 -0.90
C GLY A 42 -6.97 0.82 -1.55
N CYS A 43 -6.53 -0.26 -0.96
CA CYS A 43 -6.86 -1.61 -1.43
C CYS A 43 -8.04 -2.15 -0.62
N PHE A 44 -9.14 -2.42 -1.30
CA PHE A 44 -10.36 -2.95 -0.69
C PHE A 44 -10.57 -4.44 -0.91
N ALA A 45 -9.63 -5.10 -1.55
CA ALA A 45 -9.77 -6.52 -1.86
C ALA A 45 -9.98 -7.35 -0.60
N SER A 46 -10.86 -8.34 -0.71
CA SER A 46 -11.17 -9.24 0.41
C SER A 46 -10.15 -10.37 0.50
N ASN A 47 -10.16 -11.07 1.62
CA ASN A 47 -9.36 -12.28 1.77
C ASN A 47 -9.74 -13.32 0.73
N ARG A 48 -11.03 -13.42 0.43
CA ARG A 48 -11.51 -14.34 -0.60
C ARG A 48 -10.96 -13.99 -1.97
N HIS A 49 -10.91 -12.70 -2.30
CA HIS A 49 -10.32 -12.25 -3.56
C HIS A 49 -8.88 -12.76 -3.70
N PHE A 50 -8.07 -12.56 -2.67
CA PHE A 50 -6.68 -13.02 -2.70
C PHE A 50 -6.56 -14.54 -2.68
N ALA A 51 -7.41 -15.21 -1.90
CA ALA A 51 -7.42 -16.67 -1.86
C ALA A 51 -7.71 -17.26 -3.24
N ASP A 52 -8.70 -16.72 -3.92
CA ASP A 52 -9.05 -17.14 -5.28
C ASP A 52 -7.94 -16.80 -6.28
N PHE A 53 -7.39 -15.60 -6.15
CA PHE A 53 -6.34 -15.13 -7.07
C PHE A 53 -5.07 -15.98 -6.97
N PHE A 54 -4.63 -16.29 -5.76
CA PHE A 54 -3.40 -17.05 -5.53
C PHE A 54 -3.61 -18.55 -5.46
N GLY A 55 -4.85 -19.01 -5.32
CA GLY A 55 -5.15 -20.43 -5.19
C GLY A 55 -4.76 -21.01 -3.84
N ILE A 56 -4.92 -20.24 -2.78
CA ILE A 56 -4.64 -20.67 -1.40
C ILE A 56 -5.85 -20.37 -0.52
N SER A 57 -5.79 -20.77 0.74
CA SER A 57 -6.92 -20.58 1.65
C SER A 57 -7.01 -19.16 2.17
N GLU A 58 -8.23 -18.74 2.55
CA GLU A 58 -8.41 -17.45 3.22
C GLU A 58 -7.66 -17.39 4.54
N ARG A 59 -7.52 -18.51 5.22
CA ARG A 59 -6.76 -18.59 6.46
C ARG A 59 -5.30 -18.21 6.24
N GLN A 60 -4.70 -18.73 5.18
CA GLN A 60 -3.32 -18.38 4.83
C GLN A 60 -3.21 -16.90 4.48
N ILE A 61 -4.19 -16.37 3.75
CA ILE A 61 -4.21 -14.94 3.44
C ILE A 61 -4.24 -14.11 4.72
N ARG A 62 -5.11 -14.47 5.68
CA ARG A 62 -5.17 -13.74 6.95
C ARG A 62 -3.82 -13.74 7.67
N THR A 63 -3.16 -14.88 7.69
CA THR A 63 -1.85 -15.00 8.32
C THR A 63 -0.82 -14.10 7.66
N TYR A 64 -0.78 -14.10 6.33
CA TYR A 64 0.17 -13.27 5.59
C TYR A 64 -0.12 -11.77 5.73
N ILE A 65 -1.39 -11.37 5.73
CA ILE A 65 -1.76 -9.98 5.93
C ILE A 65 -1.34 -9.52 7.32
N ALA A 66 -1.58 -10.34 8.35
CA ALA A 66 -1.17 -10.01 9.70
C ALA A 66 0.35 -9.82 9.80
N SER A 67 1.11 -10.68 9.15
CA SER A 67 2.56 -10.57 9.10
C SER A 67 3.03 -9.30 8.40
N LEU A 68 2.44 -8.99 7.25
CA LEU A 68 2.78 -7.76 6.51
C LEU A 68 2.49 -6.51 7.35
N LYS A 69 1.36 -6.50 8.05
CA LYS A 69 0.98 -5.40 8.92
C LYS A 69 1.97 -5.27 10.08
N GLU A 70 2.26 -6.38 10.74
CA GLU A 70 3.15 -6.41 11.91
C GLU A 70 4.55 -5.94 11.55
N ASN A 71 5.03 -6.31 10.38
CA ASN A 71 6.35 -5.91 9.90
C ASN A 71 6.40 -4.53 9.27
N GLY A 72 5.28 -3.81 9.25
CA GLY A 72 5.25 -2.42 8.80
C GLY A 72 5.20 -2.22 7.30
N PHE A 73 4.88 -3.26 6.53
CA PHE A 73 4.77 -3.14 5.06
C PHE A 73 3.43 -2.58 4.61
N ILE A 74 2.38 -2.81 5.41
CA ILE A 74 1.05 -2.31 5.09
C ILE A 74 0.39 -1.77 6.35
N THR A 75 -0.62 -0.91 6.14
CA THR A 75 -1.56 -0.53 7.18
C THR A 75 -2.91 -1.17 6.86
N VAL A 76 -3.67 -1.48 7.89
CA VAL A 76 -5.01 -2.05 7.76
C VAL A 76 -5.96 -1.21 8.59
N THR A 77 -6.97 -0.67 7.96
CA THR A 77 -7.98 0.17 8.62
C THR A 77 -9.36 -0.41 8.33
N ILE A 78 -10.24 -0.43 9.32
CA ILE A 78 -11.62 -0.84 9.16
C ILE A 78 -12.47 0.43 9.16
N LYS A 79 -13.25 0.61 8.11
CA LYS A 79 -14.18 1.74 7.97
C LYS A 79 -15.61 1.22 7.98
N ASN A 80 -16.53 2.04 8.43
CA ASN A 80 -17.97 1.77 8.30
C ASN A 80 -18.35 0.34 8.63
N ARG A 81 -17.98 -0.12 9.82
CA ARG A 81 -18.28 -1.44 10.36
C ARG A 81 -17.45 -2.59 9.82
N ASN A 82 -17.41 -2.79 8.50
CA ASN A 82 -16.79 -4.00 7.94
C ASN A 82 -15.89 -3.74 6.75
N GLU A 83 -15.77 -2.50 6.32
CA GLU A 83 -14.99 -2.20 5.14
C GLU A 83 -13.52 -2.08 5.50
N ARG A 84 -12.75 -3.06 5.05
CA ARG A 84 -11.31 -3.06 5.28
C ARG A 84 -10.59 -2.32 4.17
N VAL A 85 -9.69 -1.43 4.56
CA VAL A 85 -8.84 -0.70 3.63
C VAL A 85 -7.39 -0.99 3.99
N MET A 86 -6.64 -1.48 3.02
CA MET A 86 -5.21 -1.73 3.18
C MET A 86 -4.41 -0.78 2.30
N ARG A 87 -3.28 -0.32 2.83
CA ARG A 87 -2.40 0.58 2.08
C ARG A 87 -0.95 0.16 2.29
N ALA A 88 -0.15 0.30 1.25
CA ALA A 88 1.28 0.14 1.39
C ALA A 88 1.80 1.19 2.36
N ALA A 89 2.77 0.83 3.19
CA ALA A 89 3.26 1.67 4.28
C ALA A 89 4.76 1.90 4.19
N GLY A 90 5.26 2.81 5.01
CA GLY A 90 6.67 3.14 5.07
C GLY A 90 7.18 3.69 3.74
N LYS A 91 8.34 3.24 3.31
CA LYS A 91 8.93 3.69 2.05
C LYS A 91 8.18 3.23 0.80
N TYR A 92 7.24 2.30 0.97
CA TYR A 92 6.41 1.80 -0.13
C TYR A 92 5.08 2.53 -0.24
N ALA A 93 4.79 3.45 0.67
CA ALA A 93 3.54 4.19 0.67
C ALA A 93 3.40 4.98 -0.63
N ARG A 94 2.20 4.90 -1.24
CA ARG A 94 1.92 5.66 -2.44
C ARG A 94 1.59 7.10 -2.08
N VAL A 95 2.07 8.02 -2.89
CA VAL A 95 1.72 9.43 -2.77
C VAL A 95 0.31 9.61 -3.34
N ARG A 96 -0.58 10.19 -2.55
CA ARG A 96 -1.98 10.39 -2.94
C ARG A 96 -2.22 11.85 -3.28
N ASP A 97 -3.28 12.13 -4.02
CA ASP A 97 -3.62 13.51 -4.39
C ASP A 97 -3.77 14.40 -3.17
N GLU A 98 -4.37 13.86 -2.11
CA GLU A 98 -4.50 14.57 -0.84
C GLU A 98 -3.14 14.93 -0.25
N ASP A 99 -2.20 13.99 -0.29
CA ASP A 99 -0.85 14.20 0.21
C ASP A 99 -0.11 15.24 -0.62
N LEU A 100 -0.29 15.18 -1.93
CA LEU A 100 0.32 16.16 -2.85
C LEU A 100 -0.19 17.56 -2.56
N ARG A 101 -1.48 17.72 -2.32
CA ARG A 101 -2.05 19.02 -1.99
C ARG A 101 -1.49 19.55 -0.68
N ARG A 102 -1.34 18.68 0.32
CA ARG A 102 -0.77 19.05 1.60
C ARG A 102 0.68 19.50 1.44
N LEU A 103 1.47 18.74 0.69
CA LEU A 103 2.87 19.07 0.43
C LEU A 103 3.01 20.39 -0.31
N GLN A 104 2.15 20.65 -1.27
CA GLN A 104 2.16 21.92 -2.00
C GLN A 104 1.84 23.08 -1.09
N HIS A 105 0.84 22.91 -0.21
CA HIS A 105 0.48 23.94 0.75
C HIS A 105 1.63 24.24 1.71
N ASP A 106 2.24 23.21 2.28
CA ASP A 106 3.37 23.35 3.20
C ASP A 106 4.55 24.04 2.51
N ARG A 107 4.80 23.69 1.28
CA ARG A 107 5.88 24.30 0.48
C ARG A 107 5.61 25.78 0.27
N GLN A 108 4.37 26.14 -0.07
CA GLN A 108 4.00 27.53 -0.28
C GLN A 108 4.12 28.35 1.00
N GLU A 109 3.70 27.80 2.13
CA GLU A 109 3.87 28.44 3.41
C GLU A 109 5.33 28.69 3.75
N LEU A 110 6.18 27.67 3.50
CA LEU A 110 7.61 27.78 3.75
C LEU A 110 8.23 28.86 2.89
N ILE A 111 7.88 28.92 1.62
CA ILE A 111 8.37 29.95 0.69
C ILE A 111 7.92 31.32 1.16
N HIS A 112 6.68 31.45 1.58
CA HIS A 112 6.15 32.72 2.10
C HIS A 112 6.93 33.17 3.32
N LYS A 113 7.17 32.29 4.28
CA LYS A 113 7.94 32.61 5.48
C LYS A 113 9.37 33.04 5.13
N MET A 114 10.00 32.32 4.22
CA MET A 114 11.35 32.64 3.79
C MET A 114 11.41 34.01 3.13
N SER A 115 10.43 34.31 2.28
CA SER A 115 10.35 35.62 1.61
C SER A 115 10.14 36.74 2.61
N GLY A 116 9.30 36.52 3.63
CA GLY A 116 9.03 37.48 4.68
C GLY A 116 10.20 37.72 5.61
N HIS A 117 11.17 36.83 5.65
CA HIS A 117 12.33 36.92 6.53
C HIS A 117 13.60 37.39 5.86
N VAL A 118 13.54 37.73 4.58
CA VAL A 118 14.76 38.14 3.88
C VAL A 118 14.94 39.64 4.10
N PRO A 119 15.93 40.04 4.91
CA PRO A 119 16.14 41.45 5.19
C PRO A 119 16.73 42.16 3.97
N GLY A 120 16.47 43.45 3.89
CA GLY A 120 17.03 44.24 2.79
C GLY A 120 16.31 44.12 1.47
N ARG A 121 15.13 43.63 1.48
CA ARG A 121 14.34 43.50 0.26
C ARG A 121 13.10 44.32 0.26
#